data_56dc064890805e5338fb6ec3a8bdc430
#
_entry.id   56dc064890805e5338fb6ec3a8bdc430
#
_cell.length_a   1.000
_cell.length_b   1.000
_cell.length_c   1.000
_cell.angle_alpha   90.00
_cell.angle_beta   90.00
_cell.angle_gamma   90.00
#
_symmetry.space_group_name_H-M   'P 1'
#
loop_
_entity.id
_entity.type
_entity.pdbx_description
1 polymer ?
#
loop_
_entity_poly.entity_id
_entity_poly.type
_entity_poly.pdbx_seq_one_letter_code
_entity_poly.pdbx_strand_id
1 'polypeptide(L)'
;MNYIDVFLEALSAEKGRSEKTLASYASDLNLADSVLPNGLLNATESDIQSYLSGLNEKASSVARKASALRSFYKFLMLEKIISINPTKNIELPKRARPLPKLLSTDEIDLLISSAGDIKTSIRLRAMIELLYASGLRVSELCELPMSANLGDHLLIHGKGAKERMVPMHAGAQHALQKWLDARGDTDSKYVFPSTSKTGHITRDGFFKILKKCAVLAGIDPKRVSPHVLRHSFASHLLSHGANLRAIQTMLGHEDISTTQIYTHVLPEQLRETVEKYHPLSNKSKAVEK
;
A
#
# COMPACT_ATOMS: atom_id res chain seq x y z
N MET A 1 -24.38 -22.56 -16.47
CA MET A 1 -24.29 -21.52 -15.42
C MET A 1 -22.82 -21.37 -15.08
N ASN A 2 -22.26 -20.17 -15.16
CA ASN A 2 -20.86 -19.96 -14.82
C ASN A 2 -20.74 -19.71 -13.29
N TYR A 3 -20.34 -20.71 -12.55
CA TYR A 3 -20.23 -20.62 -11.09
C TYR A 3 -19.13 -19.65 -10.63
N ILE A 4 -18.16 -19.31 -11.49
CA ILE A 4 -17.15 -18.29 -11.19
C ILE A 4 -17.82 -16.92 -11.10
N ASP A 5 -18.72 -16.58 -12.05
CA ASP A 5 -19.42 -15.30 -12.03
C ASP A 5 -20.34 -15.18 -10.82
N VAL A 6 -21.10 -16.23 -10.50
CA VAL A 6 -21.97 -16.26 -9.31
C VAL A 6 -21.17 -16.10 -8.02
N PHE A 7 -20.02 -16.75 -7.92
CA PHE A 7 -19.10 -16.58 -6.79
C PHE A 7 -18.58 -15.13 -6.67
N LEU A 8 -18.21 -14.52 -7.80
CA LEU A 8 -17.69 -13.15 -7.80
C LEU A 8 -18.77 -12.13 -7.41
N GLU A 9 -20.00 -12.34 -7.85
CA GLU A 9 -21.17 -11.55 -7.44
C GLU A 9 -21.42 -11.69 -5.94
N ALA A 10 -21.48 -12.90 -5.42
CA ALA A 10 -21.64 -13.17 -3.99
C ALA A 10 -20.51 -12.53 -3.17
N LEU A 11 -19.26 -12.65 -3.64
CA LEU A 11 -18.10 -12.10 -2.98
C LEU A 11 -18.09 -10.55 -2.98
N SER A 12 -18.68 -9.94 -4.02
CA SER A 12 -18.88 -8.50 -4.12
C SER A 12 -19.91 -8.01 -3.11
N ALA A 13 -21.02 -8.74 -2.99
CA ALA A 13 -22.14 -8.38 -2.12
C ALA A 13 -21.81 -8.55 -0.62
N GLU A 14 -21.15 -9.65 -0.24
CA GLU A 14 -20.96 -9.98 1.19
C GLU A 14 -19.91 -9.14 1.92
N LYS A 15 -18.85 -8.63 1.27
CA LYS A 15 -17.67 -8.10 1.98
C LYS A 15 -17.07 -6.82 1.42
N GLY A 16 -17.71 -6.13 0.50
CA GLY A 16 -17.17 -4.88 -0.07
C GLY A 16 -15.72 -5.05 -0.55
N ARG A 17 -15.38 -6.18 -1.18
CA ARG A 17 -14.04 -6.44 -1.70
C ARG A 17 -13.75 -5.49 -2.86
N SER A 18 -12.48 -5.08 -3.00
CA SER A 18 -12.12 -4.15 -4.07
C SER A 18 -12.29 -4.81 -5.43
N GLU A 19 -12.70 -4.03 -6.45
CA GLU A 19 -12.77 -4.49 -7.85
C GLU A 19 -11.49 -5.18 -8.31
N LYS A 20 -10.32 -4.70 -7.85
CA LYS A 20 -9.02 -5.33 -8.17
C LYS A 20 -8.88 -6.73 -7.58
N THR A 21 -9.45 -6.98 -6.40
CA THR A 21 -9.46 -8.33 -5.81
C THR A 21 -10.35 -9.25 -6.60
N LEU A 22 -11.54 -8.78 -6.97
CA LEU A 22 -12.48 -9.55 -7.80
C LEU A 22 -11.89 -9.88 -9.17
N ALA A 23 -11.31 -8.89 -9.85
CA ALA A 23 -10.63 -9.09 -11.14
C ALA A 23 -9.46 -10.08 -11.04
N SER A 24 -8.67 -10.02 -9.95
CA SER A 24 -7.59 -10.97 -9.72
C SER A 24 -8.10 -12.38 -9.48
N TYR A 25 -9.17 -12.54 -8.70
CA TYR A 25 -9.78 -13.84 -8.45
C TYR A 25 -10.44 -14.39 -9.72
N ALA A 26 -11.13 -13.56 -10.49
CA ALA A 26 -11.69 -13.95 -11.79
C ALA A 26 -10.58 -14.50 -12.71
N SER A 27 -9.49 -13.76 -12.87
CA SER A 27 -8.36 -14.18 -13.70
C SER A 27 -7.74 -15.51 -13.23
N ASP A 28 -7.54 -15.66 -11.91
CA ASP A 28 -6.95 -16.87 -11.33
C ASP A 28 -7.84 -18.09 -11.49
N LEU A 29 -9.16 -17.95 -11.27
CA LEU A 29 -10.12 -19.04 -11.39
C LEU A 29 -10.36 -19.45 -12.84
N ASN A 30 -10.51 -18.48 -13.75
CA ASN A 30 -10.64 -18.78 -15.18
C ASN A 30 -9.40 -19.50 -15.74
N LEU A 31 -8.19 -19.09 -15.32
CA LEU A 31 -6.98 -19.79 -15.69
C LEU A 31 -6.96 -21.23 -15.14
N ALA A 32 -7.32 -21.41 -13.87
CA ALA A 32 -7.37 -22.74 -13.27
C ALA A 32 -8.40 -23.63 -13.98
N ASP A 33 -9.59 -23.10 -14.28
CA ASP A 33 -10.64 -23.83 -14.98
C ASP A 33 -10.21 -24.29 -16.37
N SER A 34 -9.46 -23.47 -17.09
CA SER A 34 -8.95 -23.79 -18.45
C SER A 34 -7.81 -24.83 -18.46
N VAL A 35 -7.07 -24.96 -17.35
CA VAL A 35 -5.89 -25.83 -17.26
C VAL A 35 -6.21 -27.17 -16.59
N LEU A 36 -7.18 -27.19 -15.67
CA LEU A 36 -7.58 -28.41 -14.97
C LEU A 36 -8.28 -29.38 -15.93
N PRO A 37 -7.94 -30.68 -15.90
CA PRO A 37 -8.43 -31.68 -16.89
C PRO A 37 -9.95 -31.76 -17.02
N ASN A 38 -10.67 -31.57 -15.89
CA ASN A 38 -12.13 -31.67 -15.82
C ASN A 38 -12.79 -30.37 -15.36
N GLY A 39 -12.08 -29.23 -15.50
CA GLY A 39 -12.51 -27.94 -14.97
C GLY A 39 -12.56 -27.90 -13.44
N LEU A 40 -12.93 -26.74 -12.91
CA LEU A 40 -12.99 -26.51 -11.45
C LEU A 40 -14.03 -27.37 -10.72
N LEU A 41 -15.19 -27.64 -11.34
CA LEU A 41 -16.27 -28.35 -10.65
C LEU A 41 -15.95 -29.81 -10.35
N ASN A 42 -15.16 -30.44 -11.19
CA ASN A 42 -14.83 -31.86 -11.11
C ASN A 42 -13.37 -32.11 -10.71
N ALA A 43 -12.65 -31.07 -10.35
CA ALA A 43 -11.24 -31.19 -9.96
C ALA A 43 -11.11 -31.90 -8.62
N THR A 44 -10.18 -32.85 -8.56
CA THR A 44 -9.80 -33.56 -7.36
C THR A 44 -8.74 -32.79 -6.57
N GLU A 45 -8.48 -33.18 -5.32
CA GLU A 45 -7.38 -32.66 -4.52
C GLU A 45 -6.04 -32.80 -5.24
N SER A 46 -5.81 -33.94 -5.89
CA SER A 46 -4.59 -34.21 -6.67
C SER A 46 -4.44 -33.28 -7.86
N ASP A 47 -5.53 -32.99 -8.59
CA ASP A 47 -5.51 -32.08 -9.73
C ASP A 47 -5.12 -30.66 -9.31
N ILE A 48 -5.73 -30.18 -8.22
CA ILE A 48 -5.43 -28.84 -7.67
C ILE A 48 -4.00 -28.77 -7.14
N GLN A 49 -3.53 -29.80 -6.43
CA GLN A 49 -2.17 -29.87 -5.93
C GLN A 49 -1.17 -29.86 -7.09
N SER A 50 -1.42 -30.65 -8.14
CA SER A 50 -0.59 -30.70 -9.34
C SER A 50 -0.58 -29.37 -10.09
N TYR A 51 -1.75 -28.73 -10.25
CA TYR A 51 -1.87 -27.39 -10.84
C TYR A 51 -1.02 -26.36 -10.08
N LEU A 52 -1.17 -26.26 -8.77
CA LEU A 52 -0.43 -25.27 -7.95
C LEU A 52 1.07 -25.56 -7.91
N SER A 53 1.47 -26.83 -7.89
CA SER A 53 2.88 -27.24 -7.90
C SER A 53 3.56 -27.05 -9.24
N GLY A 54 2.81 -27.16 -10.33
CA GLY A 54 3.29 -26.97 -11.72
C GLY A 54 3.46 -25.49 -12.11
N LEU A 55 2.98 -24.54 -11.29
CA LEU A 55 3.11 -23.12 -11.59
C LEU A 55 4.56 -22.64 -11.42
N ASN A 56 5.17 -22.23 -12.54
CA ASN A 56 6.50 -21.58 -12.51
C ASN A 56 6.37 -20.09 -12.20
N GLU A 57 5.78 -19.76 -11.05
CA GLU A 57 5.49 -18.41 -10.61
C GLU A 57 6.13 -18.12 -9.24
N LYS A 58 6.13 -16.82 -8.86
CA LYS A 58 6.55 -16.42 -7.52
C LYS A 58 5.64 -17.05 -6.47
N ALA A 59 6.19 -17.51 -5.36
CA ALA A 59 5.44 -18.10 -4.24
C ALA A 59 4.25 -17.22 -3.75
N SER A 60 4.34 -15.89 -3.91
CA SER A 60 3.25 -14.98 -3.60
C SER A 60 2.07 -15.09 -4.56
N SER A 61 2.33 -15.32 -5.85
CA SER A 61 1.30 -15.52 -6.88
C SER A 61 0.61 -16.85 -6.68
N VAL A 62 1.39 -17.91 -6.45
CA VAL A 62 0.86 -19.26 -6.14
C VAL A 62 -0.04 -19.22 -4.91
N ALA A 63 0.38 -18.54 -3.83
CA ALA A 63 -0.43 -18.42 -2.63
C ALA A 63 -1.72 -17.61 -2.84
N ARG A 64 -1.71 -16.59 -3.73
CA ARG A 64 -2.92 -15.85 -4.10
C ARG A 64 -3.89 -16.75 -4.87
N LYS A 65 -3.40 -17.50 -5.86
CA LYS A 65 -4.22 -18.47 -6.63
C LYS A 65 -4.83 -19.53 -5.71
N ALA A 66 -4.08 -20.08 -4.79
CA ALA A 66 -4.59 -21.02 -3.80
C ALA A 66 -5.64 -20.36 -2.87
N SER A 67 -5.48 -19.10 -2.52
CA SER A 67 -6.48 -18.36 -1.74
C SER A 67 -7.79 -18.16 -2.53
N ALA A 68 -7.70 -17.85 -3.83
CA ALA A 68 -8.86 -17.74 -4.71
C ALA A 68 -9.59 -19.09 -4.81
N LEU A 69 -8.87 -20.17 -5.07
CA LEU A 69 -9.43 -21.54 -5.12
C LEU A 69 -10.10 -21.93 -3.79
N ARG A 70 -9.45 -21.73 -2.65
CA ARG A 70 -10.04 -22.00 -1.33
C ARG A 70 -11.33 -21.23 -1.09
N SER A 71 -11.36 -19.96 -1.46
CA SER A 71 -12.55 -19.12 -1.33
C SER A 71 -13.69 -19.61 -2.23
N PHE A 72 -13.37 -19.97 -3.47
CA PHE A 72 -14.32 -20.50 -4.45
C PHE A 72 -14.93 -21.84 -3.99
N TYR A 73 -14.09 -22.81 -3.61
CA TYR A 73 -14.59 -24.11 -3.15
C TYR A 73 -15.34 -24.03 -1.82
N LYS A 74 -14.98 -23.08 -0.94
CA LYS A 74 -15.78 -22.80 0.25
C LYS A 74 -17.18 -22.30 -0.11
N PHE A 75 -17.28 -21.41 -1.11
CA PHE A 75 -18.56 -20.94 -1.63
C PHE A 75 -19.37 -22.11 -2.22
N LEU A 76 -18.79 -22.94 -3.09
CA LEU A 76 -19.47 -24.09 -3.68
C LEU A 76 -20.00 -25.09 -2.62
N MET A 77 -19.26 -25.27 -1.53
CA MET A 77 -19.70 -26.08 -0.38
C MET A 77 -20.89 -25.46 0.34
N LEU A 78 -20.86 -24.14 0.57
CA LEU A 78 -21.97 -23.43 1.24
C LEU A 78 -23.24 -23.45 0.41
N GLU A 79 -23.11 -23.31 -0.91
CA GLU A 79 -24.24 -23.43 -1.86
C GLU A 79 -24.65 -24.88 -2.15
N LYS A 80 -24.01 -25.86 -1.51
CA LYS A 80 -24.28 -27.30 -1.68
C LYS A 80 -24.14 -27.79 -3.13
N ILE A 81 -23.31 -27.13 -3.93
CA ILE A 81 -22.99 -27.48 -5.32
C ILE A 81 -22.05 -28.67 -5.34
N ILE A 82 -21.14 -28.73 -4.38
CA ILE A 82 -20.23 -29.86 -4.16
C ILE A 82 -20.35 -30.38 -2.73
N SER A 83 -20.05 -31.68 -2.54
CA SER A 83 -20.07 -32.34 -1.23
C SER A 83 -18.71 -32.43 -0.55
N ILE A 84 -17.60 -32.29 -1.32
CA ILE A 84 -16.24 -32.42 -0.86
C ILE A 84 -15.44 -31.21 -1.34
N ASN A 85 -14.71 -30.58 -0.42
CA ASN A 85 -13.84 -29.46 -0.77
C ASN A 85 -12.42 -29.98 -1.13
N PRO A 86 -12.01 -29.92 -2.40
CA PRO A 86 -10.72 -30.44 -2.85
C PRO A 86 -9.53 -29.58 -2.40
N THR A 87 -9.77 -28.41 -1.77
CA THR A 87 -8.68 -27.56 -1.28
C THR A 87 -8.42 -27.71 0.22
N LYS A 88 -9.09 -28.64 0.92
CA LYS A 88 -9.02 -28.77 2.37
C LYS A 88 -7.60 -29.07 2.86
N ASN A 89 -6.89 -30.00 2.19
CA ASN A 89 -5.57 -30.47 2.62
C ASN A 89 -4.42 -29.96 1.72
N ILE A 90 -4.66 -28.96 0.85
CA ILE A 90 -3.66 -28.43 -0.05
C ILE A 90 -2.51 -27.79 0.74
N GLU A 91 -1.32 -28.32 0.55
CA GLU A 91 -0.10 -27.76 1.09
C GLU A 91 0.48 -26.72 0.13
N LEU A 92 0.74 -25.52 0.65
CA LEU A 92 1.44 -24.49 -0.09
C LEU A 92 2.92 -24.50 0.26
N PRO A 93 3.80 -24.20 -0.73
CA PRO A 93 5.21 -24.02 -0.45
C PRO A 93 5.39 -23.04 0.71
N LYS A 94 6.13 -23.44 1.74
CA LYS A 94 6.45 -22.56 2.88
C LYS A 94 7.16 -21.32 2.34
N ARG A 95 6.56 -20.16 2.53
CA ARG A 95 7.22 -18.90 2.20
C ARG A 95 8.44 -18.75 3.10
N ALA A 96 9.63 -18.74 2.53
CA ALA A 96 10.72 -18.07 3.18
C ALA A 96 10.29 -16.61 3.40
N ARG A 97 10.17 -16.17 4.64
CA ARG A 97 9.91 -14.76 4.95
C ARG A 97 11.24 -14.03 4.73
N PRO A 98 11.45 -13.34 3.62
CA PRO A 98 12.64 -12.54 3.48
C PRO A 98 12.63 -11.51 4.61
N LEU A 99 13.81 -11.24 5.18
CA LEU A 99 13.95 -10.16 6.15
C LEU A 99 13.36 -8.88 5.55
N PRO A 100 12.59 -8.13 6.33
CA PRO A 100 12.01 -6.86 5.87
C PRO A 100 13.13 -5.97 5.32
N LYS A 101 12.99 -5.52 4.08
CA LYS A 101 13.91 -4.54 3.53
C LYS A 101 13.59 -3.20 4.18
N LEU A 102 14.51 -2.66 4.93
CA LEU A 102 14.43 -1.33 5.52
C LEU A 102 15.54 -0.46 4.93
N LEU A 103 15.28 0.83 4.81
CA LEU A 103 16.29 1.85 4.60
C LEU A 103 16.63 2.47 5.95
N SER A 104 17.91 2.75 6.21
CA SER A 104 18.32 3.51 7.39
C SER A 104 17.88 4.98 7.26
N THR A 105 17.95 5.72 8.36
CA THR A 105 17.69 7.18 8.37
C THR A 105 18.64 7.91 7.44
N ASP A 106 19.92 7.52 7.41
CA ASP A 106 20.92 8.11 6.53
C ASP A 106 20.66 7.80 5.06
N GLU A 107 20.21 6.59 4.73
CA GLU A 107 19.78 6.24 3.37
C GLU A 107 18.55 7.05 2.93
N ILE A 108 17.62 7.32 3.85
CA ILE A 108 16.47 8.21 3.56
C ILE A 108 16.94 9.65 3.30
N ASP A 109 17.84 10.17 4.12
CA ASP A 109 18.41 11.52 3.93
C ASP A 109 19.15 11.64 2.59
N LEU A 110 19.95 10.64 2.23
CA LEU A 110 20.61 10.57 0.92
C LEU A 110 19.60 10.54 -0.22
N LEU A 111 18.51 9.80 -0.07
CA LEU A 111 17.46 9.73 -1.08
C LEU A 111 16.76 11.07 -1.26
N ILE A 112 16.45 11.78 -0.17
CA ILE A 112 15.81 13.10 -0.18
C ILE A 112 16.75 14.14 -0.80
N SER A 113 18.03 14.17 -0.40
CA SER A 113 19.02 15.12 -0.92
C SER A 113 19.34 14.89 -2.40
N SER A 114 19.35 13.64 -2.85
CA SER A 114 19.60 13.26 -4.24
C SER A 114 18.44 13.57 -5.19
N ALA A 115 17.26 13.93 -4.65
CA ALA A 115 16.14 14.34 -5.49
C ALA A 115 16.40 15.63 -6.27
N GLY A 116 17.27 16.55 -5.77
CA GLY A 116 17.69 17.76 -6.46
C GLY A 116 16.68 18.93 -6.38
N ASP A 117 16.96 20.03 -7.07
CA ASP A 117 16.24 21.31 -6.93
C ASP A 117 15.49 21.80 -8.19
N ILE A 118 15.51 21.07 -9.31
CA ILE A 118 14.68 21.42 -10.48
C ILE A 118 13.21 21.03 -10.23
N LYS A 119 12.28 21.64 -10.96
CA LYS A 119 10.82 21.44 -10.72
C LYS A 119 10.39 19.99 -10.58
N THR A 120 10.87 19.09 -11.42
CA THR A 120 10.58 17.66 -11.35
C THR A 120 11.18 17.02 -10.11
N SER A 121 12.30 17.53 -9.65
CA SER A 121 13.03 17.07 -8.46
C SER A 121 12.39 17.59 -7.17
N ILE A 122 11.92 18.84 -7.15
CA ILE A 122 11.14 19.41 -6.05
C ILE A 122 9.88 18.56 -5.81
N ARG A 123 9.18 18.18 -6.89
CA ARG A 123 8.05 17.26 -6.81
C ARG A 123 8.44 15.91 -6.20
N LEU A 124 9.53 15.31 -6.70
CA LEU A 124 9.98 14.01 -6.22
C LEU A 124 10.38 14.07 -4.74
N ARG A 125 11.10 15.12 -4.34
CA ARG A 125 11.48 15.36 -2.94
C ARG A 125 10.24 15.45 -2.05
N ALA A 126 9.26 16.26 -2.41
CA ALA A 126 8.01 16.36 -1.67
C ALA A 126 7.29 15.00 -1.56
N MET A 127 7.26 14.21 -2.63
CA MET A 127 6.66 12.88 -2.60
C MET A 127 7.40 11.91 -1.68
N ILE A 128 8.73 11.92 -1.66
CA ILE A 128 9.54 11.06 -0.79
C ILE A 128 9.35 11.48 0.67
N GLU A 129 9.46 12.77 0.95
CA GLU A 129 9.30 13.31 2.31
C GLU A 129 7.89 13.04 2.86
N LEU A 130 6.84 13.30 2.07
CA LEU A 130 5.47 12.99 2.49
C LEU A 130 5.27 11.49 2.76
N LEU A 131 5.76 10.64 1.87
CA LEU A 131 5.61 9.19 2.03
C LEU A 131 6.29 8.67 3.30
N TYR A 132 7.48 9.20 3.59
CA TYR A 132 8.24 8.83 4.77
C TYR A 132 7.72 9.51 6.05
N ALA A 133 7.24 10.76 5.99
CA ALA A 133 6.70 11.46 7.16
C ALA A 133 5.33 10.94 7.62
N SER A 134 4.52 10.48 6.67
CA SER A 134 3.11 10.15 6.92
C SER A 134 2.78 8.66 6.78
N GLY A 135 3.70 7.88 6.24
CA GLY A 135 3.47 6.46 5.96
C GLY A 135 2.29 6.20 5.03
N LEU A 136 1.96 7.11 4.12
CA LEU A 136 0.90 6.94 3.13
C LEU A 136 1.09 5.69 2.27
N ARG A 137 -0.02 5.12 1.78
CA ARG A 137 0.07 4.15 0.67
C ARG A 137 0.44 4.90 -0.61
N VAL A 138 1.17 4.25 -1.51
CA VAL A 138 1.58 4.88 -2.79
C VAL A 138 0.38 5.38 -3.60
N SER A 139 -0.76 4.69 -3.56
CA SER A 139 -1.99 5.15 -4.21
C SER A 139 -2.54 6.42 -3.55
N GLU A 140 -2.56 6.48 -2.23
CA GLU A 140 -3.00 7.66 -1.48
C GLU A 140 -2.12 8.88 -1.78
N LEU A 141 -0.80 8.69 -1.85
CA LEU A 141 0.14 9.75 -2.23
C LEU A 141 -0.10 10.22 -3.68
N CYS A 142 -0.20 9.30 -4.63
CA CYS A 142 -0.38 9.66 -6.05
C CYS A 142 -1.71 10.34 -6.33
N GLU A 143 -2.76 9.94 -5.62
CA GLU A 143 -4.14 10.41 -5.76
C GLU A 143 -4.49 11.52 -4.76
N LEU A 144 -3.51 12.05 -4.02
CA LEU A 144 -3.71 13.05 -2.97
C LEU A 144 -4.39 14.29 -3.51
N PRO A 145 -5.62 14.63 -3.07
CA PRO A 145 -6.29 15.84 -3.51
C PRO A 145 -5.74 17.08 -2.78
N MET A 146 -5.87 18.25 -3.38
CA MET A 146 -5.46 19.52 -2.76
C MET A 146 -6.18 19.78 -1.43
N SER A 147 -7.44 19.37 -1.34
CA SER A 147 -8.25 19.50 -0.12
C SER A 147 -7.78 18.63 1.05
N ALA A 148 -6.90 17.66 0.80
CA ALA A 148 -6.35 16.82 1.87
C ALA A 148 -5.28 17.53 2.71
N ASN A 149 -4.68 18.60 2.18
CA ASN A 149 -3.66 19.38 2.89
C ASN A 149 -4.31 20.39 3.84
N LEU A 150 -4.21 20.13 5.13
CA LEU A 150 -4.73 20.99 6.20
C LEU A 150 -3.62 21.72 6.96
N GLY A 151 -2.45 21.89 6.34
CA GLY A 151 -1.27 22.56 6.90
C GLY A 151 -0.32 21.59 7.60
N ASP A 152 -0.53 21.32 8.87
CA ASP A 152 0.32 20.45 9.69
C ASP A 152 -0.05 18.96 9.61
N HIS A 153 -1.16 18.63 8.96
CA HIS A 153 -1.61 17.26 8.77
C HIS A 153 -2.33 17.06 7.43
N LEU A 154 -2.44 15.79 7.03
CA LEU A 154 -3.19 15.35 5.86
C LEU A 154 -4.46 14.62 6.28
N LEU A 155 -5.58 14.93 5.63
CA LEU A 155 -6.82 14.16 5.73
C LEU A 155 -6.86 13.11 4.62
N ILE A 156 -6.74 11.84 4.99
CA ILE A 156 -6.66 10.74 4.05
C ILE A 156 -7.93 9.89 4.08
N HIS A 157 -8.56 9.76 2.93
CA HIS A 157 -9.72 8.87 2.76
C HIS A 157 -9.24 7.43 2.51
N GLY A 158 -9.59 6.55 3.41
CA GLY A 158 -9.30 5.12 3.33
C GLY A 158 -10.41 4.31 2.65
N LYS A 159 -10.25 2.99 2.64
CA LYS A 159 -11.27 2.06 2.14
C LYS A 159 -12.54 2.14 3.00
N GLY A 160 -13.70 2.15 2.36
CA GLY A 160 -15.01 2.22 3.04
C GLY A 160 -15.35 3.61 3.59
N ALA A 161 -14.90 4.68 2.94
CA ALA A 161 -15.15 6.08 3.33
C ALA A 161 -14.65 6.46 4.75
N LYS A 162 -13.74 5.65 5.32
CA LYS A 162 -13.11 6.00 6.60
C LYS A 162 -12.02 7.03 6.37
N GLU A 163 -12.08 8.10 7.13
CA GLU A 163 -11.07 9.16 7.13
C GLU A 163 -10.05 8.93 8.23
N ARG A 164 -8.80 9.32 7.97
CA ARG A 164 -7.77 9.41 9.00
C ARG A 164 -6.93 10.67 8.83
N MET A 165 -6.59 11.27 9.92
CA MET A 165 -5.63 12.38 9.98
C MET A 165 -4.23 11.81 10.15
N VAL A 166 -3.29 12.31 9.35
CA VAL A 166 -1.89 11.91 9.41
C VAL A 166 -1.03 13.17 9.57
N PRO A 167 -0.39 13.38 10.73
CA PRO A 167 0.43 14.55 10.97
C PRO A 167 1.69 14.52 10.12
N MET A 168 2.22 15.71 9.81
CA MET A 168 3.47 15.91 9.10
C MET A 168 4.45 16.67 9.99
N HIS A 169 5.72 16.23 10.04
CA HIS A 169 6.78 17.04 10.64
C HIS A 169 7.10 18.27 9.77
N ALA A 170 7.73 19.30 10.36
CA ALA A 170 8.01 20.57 9.69
C ALA A 170 8.74 20.43 8.35
N GLY A 171 9.71 19.51 8.24
CA GLY A 171 10.42 19.25 6.98
C GLY A 171 9.51 18.81 5.84
N ALA A 172 8.56 17.90 6.12
CA ALA A 172 7.60 17.45 5.12
C ALA A 172 6.61 18.55 4.72
N GLN A 173 6.18 19.38 5.69
CA GLN A 173 5.34 20.55 5.42
C GLN A 173 6.07 21.53 4.49
N HIS A 174 7.33 21.85 4.81
CA HIS A 174 8.17 22.71 3.98
C HIS A 174 8.38 22.17 2.57
N ALA A 175 8.70 20.88 2.44
CA ALA A 175 8.86 20.24 1.13
C ALA A 175 7.57 20.25 0.30
N LEU A 176 6.43 20.03 0.95
CA LEU A 176 5.12 20.14 0.31
C LEU A 176 4.85 21.56 -0.16
N GLN A 177 5.07 22.57 0.71
CA GLN A 177 4.86 23.97 0.35
C GLN A 177 5.75 24.39 -0.81
N LYS A 178 7.05 24.09 -0.75
CA LYS A 178 7.99 24.35 -1.86
C LYS A 178 7.53 23.71 -3.17
N TRP A 179 6.93 22.53 -3.11
CA TRP A 179 6.33 21.91 -4.30
C TRP A 179 5.08 22.64 -4.76
N LEU A 180 4.18 23.05 -3.88
CA LEU A 180 2.95 23.76 -4.24
C LEU A 180 3.28 25.10 -4.92
N ASP A 181 4.27 25.82 -4.40
CA ASP A 181 4.77 27.06 -5.00
C ASP A 181 5.34 26.83 -6.41
N ALA A 182 6.18 25.79 -6.56
CA ALA A 182 6.78 25.42 -7.85
C ALA A 182 5.75 24.84 -8.84
N ARG A 183 4.69 24.19 -8.35
CA ARG A 183 3.59 23.67 -9.14
C ARG A 183 2.85 24.83 -9.82
N GLY A 184 2.64 25.92 -9.11
CA GLY A 184 1.85 27.07 -9.54
C GLY A 184 0.35 26.76 -9.63
N ASP A 185 -0.40 27.70 -10.13
CA ASP A 185 -1.83 27.56 -10.36
C ASP A 185 -2.09 26.62 -11.53
N THR A 186 -2.73 25.52 -11.24
CA THR A 186 -3.22 24.54 -12.23
C THR A 186 -4.62 24.13 -11.86
N ASP A 187 -5.48 23.87 -12.83
CA ASP A 187 -6.86 23.39 -12.62
C ASP A 187 -6.94 21.96 -12.05
N SER A 188 -5.80 21.35 -11.78
CA SER A 188 -5.78 19.99 -11.24
C SER A 188 -6.16 19.96 -9.77
N LYS A 189 -7.13 19.12 -9.46
CA LYS A 189 -7.53 18.83 -8.07
C LYS A 189 -6.48 18.03 -7.26
N TYR A 190 -5.44 17.51 -7.90
CA TYR A 190 -4.43 16.67 -7.25
C TYR A 190 -3.20 17.47 -6.86
N VAL A 191 -2.60 17.13 -5.74
CA VAL A 191 -1.31 17.69 -5.29
C VAL A 191 -0.20 17.38 -6.29
N PHE A 192 -0.20 16.17 -6.88
CA PHE A 192 0.81 15.70 -7.84
C PHE A 192 0.21 15.46 -9.23
N PRO A 193 -0.11 16.54 -9.99
CA PRO A 193 -0.71 16.42 -11.30
C PRO A 193 0.22 15.77 -12.32
N SER A 194 -0.37 15.19 -13.37
CA SER A 194 0.33 14.60 -14.50
C SER A 194 -0.55 14.64 -15.74
N THR A 195 0.07 14.54 -16.92
CA THR A 195 -0.61 14.38 -18.21
C THR A 195 -1.16 12.98 -18.45
N SER A 196 -1.08 12.08 -17.46
CA SER A 196 -1.68 10.75 -17.55
C SER A 196 -3.21 10.82 -17.65
N LYS A 197 -3.85 9.77 -18.18
CA LYS A 197 -5.32 9.69 -18.28
C LYS A 197 -6.05 9.90 -16.94
N THR A 198 -5.39 9.67 -15.82
CA THR A 198 -5.95 9.85 -14.48
C THR A 198 -5.79 11.28 -13.94
N GLY A 199 -5.06 12.14 -14.63
CA GLY A 199 -4.79 13.54 -14.23
C GLY A 199 -3.77 13.69 -13.10
N HIS A 200 -3.27 12.58 -12.53
CA HIS A 200 -2.26 12.55 -11.47
C HIS A 200 -1.10 11.62 -11.83
N ILE A 201 0.02 11.72 -11.11
CA ILE A 201 1.14 10.81 -11.30
C ILE A 201 0.70 9.36 -11.01
N THR A 202 1.05 8.43 -11.90
CA THR A 202 0.74 7.02 -11.69
C THR A 202 1.71 6.38 -10.69
N ARG A 203 1.26 5.30 -10.04
CA ARG A 203 2.13 4.50 -9.13
C ARG A 203 3.39 4.02 -9.84
N ASP A 204 3.26 3.55 -11.08
CA ASP A 204 4.40 3.09 -11.89
C ASP A 204 5.32 4.26 -12.28
N GLY A 205 4.74 5.43 -12.58
CA GLY A 205 5.49 6.65 -12.83
C GLY A 205 6.33 7.05 -11.61
N PHE A 206 5.71 7.13 -10.43
CA PHE A 206 6.43 7.41 -9.19
C PHE A 206 7.49 6.34 -8.88
N PHE A 207 7.15 5.06 -9.03
CA PHE A 207 8.10 3.97 -8.82
C PHE A 207 9.35 4.10 -9.69
N LYS A 208 9.19 4.42 -10.99
CA LYS A 208 10.31 4.60 -11.93
C LYS A 208 11.22 5.76 -11.54
N ILE A 209 10.65 6.93 -11.19
CA ILE A 209 11.47 8.09 -10.80
C ILE A 209 12.15 7.88 -9.44
N LEU A 210 11.49 7.20 -8.50
CA LEU A 210 12.07 6.83 -7.21
C LEU A 210 13.27 5.87 -7.38
N LYS A 211 13.19 4.90 -8.31
CA LYS A 211 14.31 4.01 -8.64
C LYS A 211 15.51 4.76 -9.22
N LYS A 212 15.25 5.73 -10.11
CA LYS A 212 16.32 6.60 -10.65
C LYS A 212 16.98 7.42 -9.54
N CYS A 213 16.19 7.97 -8.62
CA CYS A 213 16.70 8.70 -7.46
C CYS A 213 17.57 7.79 -6.57
N ALA A 214 17.19 6.55 -6.35
CA ALA A 214 17.98 5.58 -5.59
C ALA A 214 19.38 5.36 -6.21
N VAL A 215 19.45 5.27 -7.54
CA VAL A 215 20.75 5.16 -8.24
C VAL A 215 21.62 6.40 -7.99
N LEU A 216 21.04 7.60 -8.09
CA LEU A 216 21.75 8.85 -7.83
C LEU A 216 22.22 8.96 -6.37
N ALA A 217 21.45 8.42 -5.44
CA ALA A 217 21.80 8.36 -4.01
C ALA A 217 22.83 7.25 -3.69
N GLY A 218 23.30 6.47 -4.66
CA GLY A 218 24.21 5.35 -4.42
C GLY A 218 23.56 4.16 -3.70
N ILE A 219 22.22 4.07 -3.68
CA ILE A 219 21.46 3.02 -3.01
C ILE A 219 21.01 1.98 -4.05
N ASP A 220 21.18 0.67 -3.75
CA ASP A 220 20.68 -0.39 -4.64
C ASP A 220 19.18 -0.18 -4.93
N PRO A 221 18.80 0.08 -6.19
CA PRO A 221 17.40 0.28 -6.54
C PRO A 221 16.48 -0.88 -6.18
N LYS A 222 17.00 -2.11 -6.04
CA LYS A 222 16.21 -3.27 -5.62
C LYS A 222 15.74 -3.17 -4.16
N ARG A 223 16.42 -2.36 -3.34
CA ARG A 223 16.06 -2.10 -1.94
C ARG A 223 15.03 -0.97 -1.79
N VAL A 224 14.90 -0.07 -2.76
CA VAL A 224 14.05 1.12 -2.67
C VAL A 224 12.69 0.88 -3.34
N SER A 225 11.61 1.13 -2.63
CA SER A 225 10.25 1.15 -3.16
C SER A 225 9.33 1.97 -2.23
N PRO A 226 8.16 2.43 -2.70
CA PRO A 226 7.20 3.12 -1.84
C PRO A 226 6.80 2.30 -0.60
N HIS A 227 6.67 0.98 -0.74
CA HIS A 227 6.37 0.09 0.39
C HIS A 227 7.53 0.03 1.40
N VAL A 228 8.77 0.04 0.93
CA VAL A 228 9.94 0.07 1.81
C VAL A 228 10.00 1.39 2.57
N LEU A 229 9.77 2.54 1.92
CA LEU A 229 9.73 3.84 2.60
C LEU A 229 8.66 3.87 3.70
N ARG A 230 7.44 3.42 3.40
CA ARG A 230 6.37 3.31 4.39
C ARG A 230 6.72 2.33 5.52
N HIS A 231 7.38 1.22 5.22
CA HIS A 231 7.81 0.26 6.22
C HIS A 231 8.93 0.81 7.10
N SER A 232 9.89 1.53 6.51
CA SER A 232 10.95 2.25 7.26
C SER A 232 10.35 3.29 8.19
N PHE A 233 9.36 4.09 7.75
CA PHE A 233 8.62 5.00 8.62
C PHE A 233 8.08 4.30 9.87
N ALA A 234 7.31 3.22 9.69
CA ALA A 234 6.71 2.50 10.81
C ALA A 234 7.77 1.91 11.75
N SER A 235 8.83 1.32 11.20
CA SER A 235 9.90 0.68 11.97
C SER A 235 10.74 1.70 12.72
N HIS A 236 11.04 2.86 12.10
CA HIS A 236 11.81 3.91 12.76
C HIS A 236 11.02 4.57 13.88
N LEU A 237 9.74 4.87 13.71
CA LEU A 237 8.90 5.36 14.80
C LEU A 237 8.88 4.36 15.97
N LEU A 238 8.69 3.09 15.66
CA LEU A 238 8.67 2.05 16.70
C LEU A 238 10.01 1.92 17.43
N SER A 239 11.14 1.93 16.71
CA SER A 239 12.48 1.85 17.30
C SER A 239 12.84 3.06 18.16
N HIS A 240 12.24 4.22 17.89
CA HIS A 240 12.39 5.44 18.69
C HIS A 240 11.41 5.50 19.88
N GLY A 241 10.57 4.50 20.05
CA GLY A 241 9.68 4.38 21.21
C GLY A 241 8.24 4.85 21.01
N ALA A 242 7.83 5.09 19.76
CA ALA A 242 6.44 5.43 19.48
C ALA A 242 5.50 4.25 19.78
N ASN A 243 4.31 4.56 20.27
CA ASN A 243 3.29 3.55 20.57
C ASN A 243 2.81 2.84 19.29
N LEU A 244 2.81 1.51 19.31
CA LEU A 244 2.38 0.69 18.17
C LEU A 244 0.95 1.01 17.71
N ARG A 245 0.02 1.31 18.63
CA ARG A 245 -1.36 1.70 18.27
C ARG A 245 -1.41 3.01 17.50
N ALA A 246 -0.62 4.02 17.92
CA ALA A 246 -0.51 5.28 17.19
C ALA A 246 -0.01 5.06 15.76
N ILE A 247 1.02 4.23 15.59
CA ILE A 247 1.55 3.86 14.28
C ILE A 247 0.49 3.13 13.43
N GLN A 248 -0.22 2.16 14.00
CA GLN A 248 -1.29 1.42 13.31
C GLN A 248 -2.42 2.35 12.85
N THR A 249 -2.82 3.31 13.68
CA THR A 249 -3.82 4.33 13.35
C THR A 249 -3.36 5.20 12.18
N MET A 250 -2.12 5.73 12.22
CA MET A 250 -1.55 6.51 11.12
C MET A 250 -1.50 5.70 9.81
N LEU A 251 -1.18 4.43 9.90
CA LEU A 251 -1.10 3.54 8.73
C LEU A 251 -2.48 3.11 8.20
N GLY A 252 -3.56 3.24 8.97
CA GLY A 252 -4.90 2.81 8.59
C GLY A 252 -5.02 1.29 8.45
N HIS A 253 -4.59 0.54 9.48
CA HIS A 253 -4.80 -0.90 9.60
C HIS A 253 -6.22 -1.19 10.08
N GLU A 254 -6.97 -2.06 9.37
CA GLU A 254 -8.42 -2.29 9.54
C GLU A 254 -8.82 -3.07 10.81
N ASP A 255 -7.90 -3.67 11.56
CA ASP A 255 -8.21 -4.63 12.63
C ASP A 255 -8.42 -4.01 14.02
N ILE A 256 -8.75 -2.73 14.12
CA ILE A 256 -9.08 -2.13 15.43
C ILE A 256 -10.56 -1.73 15.45
N SER A 257 -11.37 -2.66 15.94
CA SER A 257 -12.81 -2.50 16.21
C SER A 257 -13.10 -1.55 17.36
N THR A 258 -12.76 -0.26 17.27
CA THR A 258 -13.22 0.76 18.24
C THR A 258 -12.99 2.18 17.71
N THR A 259 -13.59 2.53 16.58
CA THR A 259 -13.38 3.86 15.96
C THR A 259 -14.39 4.92 16.44
N GLN A 260 -15.30 4.63 17.37
CA GLN A 260 -16.40 5.56 17.69
C GLN A 260 -16.19 6.50 18.88
N ILE A 261 -15.10 6.43 19.65
CA ILE A 261 -14.97 7.24 20.89
C ILE A 261 -13.82 8.27 20.88
N TYR A 262 -12.96 8.34 19.83
CA TYR A 262 -11.68 9.06 19.92
C TYR A 262 -11.46 10.18 18.89
N THR A 263 -12.50 10.83 18.40
CA THR A 263 -12.37 11.84 17.32
C THR A 263 -11.71 13.17 17.75
N HIS A 264 -11.56 13.47 19.02
CA HIS A 264 -11.01 14.74 19.48
C HIS A 264 -9.63 14.68 20.18
N VAL A 265 -9.24 13.55 20.74
CA VAL A 265 -7.96 13.41 21.49
C VAL A 265 -6.83 12.83 20.61
N LEU A 266 -7.16 12.11 19.57
CA LEU A 266 -6.21 11.42 18.70
C LEU A 266 -5.28 12.32 17.87
N PRO A 267 -5.72 13.47 17.29
CA PRO A 267 -4.84 14.28 16.43
C PRO A 267 -3.61 14.81 17.18
N GLU A 268 -3.80 15.31 18.40
CA GLU A 268 -2.71 15.86 19.20
C GLU A 268 -1.70 14.78 19.60
N GLN A 269 -2.17 13.62 20.06
CA GLN A 269 -1.30 12.49 20.41
C GLN A 269 -0.52 11.95 19.19
N LEU A 270 -1.14 11.94 18.00
CA LEU A 270 -0.46 11.53 16.78
C LEU A 270 0.59 12.55 16.36
N ARG A 271 0.29 13.85 16.50
CA ARG A 271 1.22 14.93 16.26
C ARG A 271 2.42 14.85 17.19
N GLU A 272 2.20 14.77 18.51
CA GLU A 272 3.27 14.57 19.49
C GLU A 272 4.12 13.32 19.16
N THR A 273 3.48 12.25 18.71
CA THR A 273 4.18 11.03 18.31
C THR A 273 5.13 11.28 17.15
N VAL A 274 4.70 12.00 16.11
CA VAL A 274 5.56 12.34 14.97
C VAL A 274 6.65 13.34 15.38
N GLU A 275 6.30 14.38 16.11
CA GLU A 275 7.27 15.40 16.55
C GLU A 275 8.36 14.83 17.46
N LYS A 276 8.01 13.89 18.34
CA LYS A 276 8.94 13.32 19.33
C LYS A 276 9.76 12.16 18.78
N TYR A 277 9.16 11.31 17.95
CA TYR A 277 9.76 10.02 17.59
C TYR A 277 10.14 9.89 16.11
N HIS A 278 9.73 10.84 15.25
CA HIS A 278 10.13 10.78 13.84
C HIS A 278 11.58 11.26 13.68
N PRO A 279 12.46 10.49 13.00
CA PRO A 279 13.88 10.83 12.88
C PRO A 279 14.19 12.21 12.30
N LEU A 280 13.37 12.68 11.34
CA LEU A 280 13.58 13.97 10.68
C LEU A 280 12.94 15.16 11.39
N SER A 281 12.13 14.96 12.44
CA SER A 281 11.51 16.07 13.19
C SER A 281 12.53 16.94 13.91
N ASN A 282 13.60 16.34 14.42
CA ASN A 282 14.64 17.08 15.15
C ASN A 282 15.64 17.80 14.22
N LYS A 283 15.77 17.36 12.96
CA LYS A 283 16.70 18.01 11.99
C LYS A 283 16.12 19.33 11.49
N SER A 284 14.82 19.48 11.39
CA SER A 284 14.15 20.72 10.95
C SER A 284 14.37 21.88 11.92
N LYS A 285 14.53 21.63 13.22
CA LYS A 285 14.81 22.65 14.25
C LYS A 285 16.25 23.18 14.21
N ALA A 286 17.15 22.50 13.50
CA ALA A 286 18.56 22.92 13.38
C ALA A 286 18.81 23.85 12.18
N VAL A 287 17.88 23.97 11.24
CA VAL A 287 18.00 24.82 10.04
C VAL A 287 17.46 26.23 10.26
N GLU A 288 16.68 26.45 11.33
CA GLU A 288 16.10 27.77 11.70
C GLU A 288 16.96 28.56 12.71
N LYS A 289 18.17 28.10 13.05
CA LYS A 289 19.17 28.83 13.82
C LYS A 289 20.36 29.19 12.93
#